data_d1064a7d00ebacb1f3336e1384cf93c6
#
_entry.id   d1064a7d00ebacb1f3336e1384cf93c6
#
_cell.length_a   1.000
_cell.length_b   1.000
_cell.length_c   1.000
_cell.angle_alpha   90.00
_cell.angle_beta   90.00
_cell.angle_gamma   90.00
#
_symmetry.space_group_name_H-M   'P 1'
#
loop_
_entity.id
_entity.type
_entity.pdbx_description
1 polymer ?
#
loop_
_entity_poly.entity_id
_entity_poly.type
_entity_poly.pdbx_seq_one_letter_code
_entity_poly.pdbx_strand_id
1 'polypeptide(L)'
;MTPRRPLRRLAAILGCTIVLSAAMPAFADDVAGDWLFDTSKFADNDCQISGRITFTQTSVKNTYNCVFESEQICGKLNFDLYIRVQQNCTAQRIGKQVAIKSSVGKILEVRPAGQSTSYLADNFIVQLSSNKQEMNGSHYDEQRQLKARFWRDVELIG
;
A
#
# COMPACT_ATOMS: atom_id res chain seq x y z
N MET A 1 64.43 61.34 -16.18
CA MET A 1 62.96 61.42 -16.40
C MET A 1 62.46 60.04 -16.87
N THR A 2 61.87 59.25 -16.00
CA THR A 2 61.36 57.92 -16.28
C THR A 2 59.81 57.89 -16.11
N PRO A 3 59.06 57.51 -17.10
CA PRO A 3 57.59 57.48 -16.98
C PRO A 3 57.10 56.23 -16.22
N ARG A 4 56.26 56.47 -15.23
CA ARG A 4 55.56 55.45 -14.44
C ARG A 4 54.46 54.84 -15.28
N ARG A 5 54.44 53.47 -15.39
CA ARG A 5 53.35 52.68 -15.97
C ARG A 5 52.24 52.49 -14.92
N PRO A 6 50.96 52.59 -15.28
CA PRO A 6 49.85 52.27 -14.37
C PRO A 6 49.60 50.80 -14.32
N LEU A 7 49.43 50.22 -13.09
CA LEU A 7 48.94 48.87 -12.82
C LEU A 7 47.45 48.74 -13.22
N ARG A 8 47.19 47.91 -14.18
CA ARG A 8 45.84 47.44 -14.48
C ARG A 8 45.45 46.41 -13.44
N ARG A 9 44.44 46.71 -12.62
CA ARG A 9 43.76 45.75 -11.72
C ARG A 9 42.83 44.87 -12.57
N LEU A 10 43.15 43.58 -12.67
CA LEU A 10 42.23 42.54 -13.17
C LEU A 10 41.23 42.23 -12.08
N ALA A 11 39.97 42.59 -12.27
CA ALA A 11 38.86 42.14 -11.44
C ALA A 11 38.44 40.73 -11.94
N ALA A 12 38.72 39.70 -11.13
CA ALA A 12 38.23 38.37 -11.36
C ALA A 12 36.73 38.31 -10.95
N ILE A 13 35.86 38.20 -11.92
CA ILE A 13 34.43 37.96 -11.71
C ILE A 13 34.26 36.46 -11.46
N LEU A 14 34.06 36.10 -10.19
CA LEU A 14 33.66 34.74 -9.81
C LEU A 14 32.19 34.53 -10.21
N GLY A 15 31.96 33.88 -11.35
CA GLY A 15 30.62 33.46 -11.78
C GLY A 15 30.14 32.32 -10.92
N CYS A 16 29.21 32.57 -9.99
CA CYS A 16 28.52 31.56 -9.22
C CYS A 16 27.44 30.94 -10.10
N THR A 17 27.72 29.80 -10.70
CA THR A 17 26.71 29.00 -11.42
C THR A 17 25.80 28.31 -10.42
N ILE A 18 24.61 28.87 -10.19
CA ILE A 18 23.53 28.21 -9.45
C ILE A 18 22.97 27.09 -10.33
N VAL A 19 23.33 25.83 -10.02
CA VAL A 19 22.69 24.67 -10.61
C VAL A 19 21.33 24.54 -9.96
N LEU A 20 20.26 25.02 -10.62
CA LEU A 20 18.88 24.70 -10.26
C LEU A 20 18.67 23.22 -10.57
N SER A 21 18.78 22.38 -9.55
CA SER A 21 18.27 21.01 -9.60
C SER A 21 16.75 21.11 -9.67
N ALA A 22 16.18 20.99 -10.88
CA ALA A 22 14.75 20.81 -11.04
C ALA A 22 14.39 19.47 -10.38
N ALA A 23 13.84 19.51 -9.17
CA ALA A 23 13.19 18.37 -8.56
C ALA A 23 12.03 17.98 -9.50
N MET A 24 12.19 16.91 -10.25
CA MET A 24 11.07 16.33 -11.00
C MET A 24 9.97 16.03 -9.98
N PRO A 25 8.72 16.47 -10.22
CA PRO A 25 7.61 16.06 -9.39
C PRO A 25 7.59 14.53 -9.39
N ALA A 26 7.83 13.92 -8.24
CA ALA A 26 7.56 12.52 -8.06
C ALA A 26 6.06 12.37 -8.37
N PHE A 27 5.72 11.74 -9.49
CA PHE A 27 4.33 11.38 -9.78
C PHE A 27 3.90 10.52 -8.59
N ALA A 28 3.03 11.07 -7.74
CA ALA A 28 2.46 10.33 -6.63
C ALA A 28 1.80 9.09 -7.24
N ASP A 29 2.33 7.92 -6.89
CA ASP A 29 1.78 6.67 -7.40
C ASP A 29 0.39 6.49 -6.82
N ASP A 30 -0.59 6.28 -7.69
CA ASP A 30 -2.00 6.24 -7.31
C ASP A 30 -2.36 5.06 -6.40
N VAL A 31 -1.50 4.04 -6.29
CA VAL A 31 -1.73 2.85 -5.46
C VAL A 31 -0.86 2.85 -4.21
N ALA A 32 0.35 3.42 -4.26
CA ALA A 32 1.26 3.45 -3.11
C ALA A 32 0.65 4.11 -1.88
N GLY A 33 1.06 3.66 -0.69
CA GLY A 33 0.59 4.15 0.61
C GLY A 33 -0.39 3.22 1.30
N ASP A 34 -1.09 3.75 2.30
CA ASP A 34 -1.94 2.99 3.21
C ASP A 34 -3.39 2.94 2.77
N TRP A 35 -3.96 1.75 2.88
CA TRP A 35 -5.34 1.47 2.55
C TRP A 35 -5.98 0.61 3.62
N LEU A 36 -7.22 0.90 3.94
CA LEU A 36 -8.10 0.00 4.67
C LEU A 36 -8.91 -0.84 3.70
N PHE A 37 -9.30 -2.04 4.10
CA PHE A 37 -10.14 -2.90 3.27
C PHE A 37 -11.14 -3.69 4.10
N ASP A 38 -12.24 -4.06 3.47
CA ASP A 38 -13.20 -5.04 3.96
C ASP A 38 -13.69 -5.96 2.84
N THR A 39 -14.23 -7.10 3.23
CA THR A 39 -14.92 -8.02 2.34
C THR A 39 -16.41 -8.06 2.63
N SER A 40 -17.21 -8.56 1.67
CA SER A 40 -18.56 -8.97 1.99
C SER A 40 -18.53 -10.11 3.02
N LYS A 41 -19.58 -10.19 3.82
CA LYS A 41 -19.76 -11.33 4.73
C LYS A 41 -19.86 -12.63 3.97
N PHE A 42 -19.40 -13.72 4.57
CA PHE A 42 -19.41 -15.04 3.96
C PHE A 42 -19.85 -16.10 4.96
N ALA A 43 -20.29 -17.23 4.39
CA ALA A 43 -20.85 -18.39 5.09
C ALA A 43 -22.09 -18.04 5.94
N ASP A 44 -22.81 -19.06 6.33
CA ASP A 44 -23.92 -18.95 7.27
C ASP A 44 -23.46 -18.42 8.65
N ASN A 45 -22.16 -18.27 8.82
CA ASN A 45 -21.49 -17.92 10.07
C ASN A 45 -21.29 -16.42 10.27
N ASP A 46 -21.74 -15.57 9.33
CA ASP A 46 -21.57 -14.13 9.45
C ASP A 46 -20.11 -13.68 9.64
N CYS A 47 -19.20 -14.35 8.95
CA CYS A 47 -17.77 -14.02 8.95
C CYS A 47 -17.48 -12.85 8.00
N GLN A 48 -16.52 -12.02 8.37
CA GLN A 48 -16.00 -10.93 7.53
C GLN A 48 -14.49 -10.85 7.70
N ILE A 49 -13.80 -10.48 6.64
CA ILE A 49 -12.37 -10.15 6.66
C ILE A 49 -12.25 -8.65 6.45
N SER A 50 -11.43 -8.01 7.28
CA SER A 50 -11.08 -6.60 7.16
C SER A 50 -9.61 -6.40 7.52
N GLY A 51 -9.04 -5.26 7.19
CA GLY A 51 -7.65 -4.99 7.55
C GLY A 51 -7.08 -3.71 6.97
N ARG A 52 -5.75 -3.60 7.13
CA ARG A 52 -4.94 -2.50 6.60
C ARG A 52 -3.80 -3.08 5.76
N ILE A 53 -3.57 -2.49 4.60
CA ILE A 53 -2.49 -2.84 3.68
C ILE A 53 -1.66 -1.61 3.32
N THR A 54 -0.34 -1.76 3.30
CA THR A 54 0.60 -0.73 2.86
C THR A 54 1.27 -1.18 1.57
N PHE A 55 1.13 -0.40 0.50
CA PHE A 55 1.81 -0.62 -0.78
C PHE A 55 3.05 0.26 -0.89
N THR A 56 4.19 -0.36 -1.19
CA THR A 56 5.46 0.31 -1.48
C THR A 56 5.85 0.04 -2.92
N GLN A 57 5.95 1.09 -3.73
CA GLN A 57 6.35 0.96 -5.13
C GLN A 57 7.76 0.40 -5.24
N THR A 58 7.96 -0.55 -6.16
CA THR A 58 9.29 -1.09 -6.47
C THR A 58 9.98 -0.24 -7.55
N SER A 59 11.20 -0.60 -7.93
CA SER A 59 11.90 0.00 -9.08
C SER A 59 11.22 -0.31 -10.42
N VAL A 60 10.35 -1.31 -10.47
CA VAL A 60 9.57 -1.68 -11.66
C VAL A 60 8.24 -0.93 -11.63
N LYS A 61 7.97 -0.19 -12.70
CA LYS A 61 6.73 0.60 -12.83
C LYS A 61 5.48 -0.27 -12.62
N ASN A 62 4.51 0.26 -11.88
CA ASN A 62 3.23 -0.40 -11.59
C ASN A 62 3.37 -1.74 -10.82
N THR A 63 4.48 -1.96 -10.15
CA THR A 63 4.72 -3.14 -9.31
C THR A 63 4.99 -2.70 -7.89
N TYR A 64 4.40 -3.40 -6.92
CA TYR A 64 4.45 -3.03 -5.51
C TYR A 64 4.81 -4.25 -4.67
N ASN A 65 5.60 -4.03 -3.64
CA ASN A 65 5.64 -4.89 -2.48
C ASN A 65 4.58 -4.41 -1.50
N CYS A 66 3.96 -5.31 -0.78
CA CYS A 66 3.00 -4.92 0.23
C CYS A 66 3.05 -5.84 1.45
N VAL A 67 2.65 -5.30 2.57
CA VAL A 67 2.43 -6.01 3.82
C VAL A 67 1.06 -5.59 4.33
N PHE A 68 0.30 -6.52 4.86
CA PHE A 68 -0.96 -6.20 5.48
C PHE A 68 -1.27 -7.08 6.70
N GLU A 69 -2.08 -6.53 7.57
CA GLU A 69 -2.73 -7.26 8.64
C GLU A 69 -4.20 -7.42 8.30
N SER A 70 -4.69 -8.65 8.33
CA SER A 70 -6.10 -8.96 8.19
C SER A 70 -6.66 -9.52 9.49
N GLU A 71 -7.91 -9.19 9.73
CA GLU A 71 -8.72 -9.69 10.83
C GLU A 71 -9.94 -10.41 10.25
N GLN A 72 -10.10 -11.67 10.58
CA GLN A 72 -11.30 -12.43 10.31
C GLN A 72 -12.13 -12.52 11.58
N ILE A 73 -13.35 -12.02 11.53
CA ILE A 73 -14.31 -12.02 12.64
C ILE A 73 -15.55 -12.84 12.23
N CYS A 74 -15.94 -13.79 13.07
CA CYS A 74 -17.17 -14.59 12.88
C CYS A 74 -18.00 -14.55 14.15
N GLY A 75 -19.27 -14.14 14.07
CA GLY A 75 -20.06 -13.74 15.26
C GLY A 75 -21.44 -14.36 15.49
N LYS A 76 -21.94 -15.32 14.68
CA LYS A 76 -23.36 -15.72 14.82
C LYS A 76 -23.68 -16.99 15.58
N LEU A 77 -22.77 -17.90 15.78
CA LEU A 77 -23.11 -19.24 16.31
C LEU A 77 -22.24 -19.65 17.50
N ASN A 78 -22.36 -18.95 18.60
CA ASN A 78 -21.71 -19.30 19.87
C ASN A 78 -20.17 -19.47 19.86
N PHE A 79 -19.52 -19.15 18.77
CA PHE A 79 -18.08 -19.18 18.63
C PHE A 79 -17.64 -17.84 18.04
N ASP A 80 -17.30 -16.91 18.89
CA ASP A 80 -16.61 -15.68 18.49
C ASP A 80 -15.21 -16.08 17.99
N LEU A 81 -15.12 -16.47 16.72
CA LEU A 81 -13.84 -16.70 16.08
C LEU A 81 -13.25 -15.36 15.66
N TYR A 82 -12.08 -15.07 16.21
CA TYR A 82 -11.26 -13.95 15.81
C TYR A 82 -9.89 -14.48 15.40
N ILE A 83 -9.43 -14.12 14.22
CA ILE A 83 -8.10 -14.46 13.74
C ILE A 83 -7.45 -13.19 13.20
N ARG A 84 -6.27 -12.83 13.68
CA ARG A 84 -5.46 -11.75 13.15
C ARG A 84 -4.17 -12.30 12.54
N VAL A 85 -3.90 -11.93 11.30
CA VAL A 85 -2.83 -12.48 10.49
C VAL A 85 -2.04 -11.37 9.81
N GLN A 86 -0.71 -11.47 9.87
CA GLN A 86 0.17 -10.67 9.03
C GLN A 86 0.49 -11.43 7.74
N GLN A 87 0.38 -10.76 6.61
CA GLN A 87 0.65 -11.33 5.30
C GLN A 87 1.62 -10.45 4.51
N ASN A 88 2.49 -11.09 3.74
CA ASN A 88 3.32 -10.43 2.75
C ASN A 88 2.66 -10.55 1.39
N CYS A 89 2.78 -9.54 0.56
CA CYS A 89 2.18 -9.55 -0.76
C CYS A 89 3.02 -8.86 -1.82
N THR A 90 2.69 -9.13 -3.06
CA THR A 90 3.09 -8.36 -4.22
C THR A 90 1.84 -7.91 -4.96
N ALA A 91 1.90 -6.74 -5.58
CA ALA A 91 0.80 -6.25 -6.39
C ALA A 91 1.30 -5.75 -7.74
N GLN A 92 0.47 -5.91 -8.76
CA GLN A 92 0.71 -5.42 -10.11
C GLN A 92 -0.51 -4.64 -10.59
N ARG A 93 -0.26 -3.44 -11.14
CA ARG A 93 -1.30 -2.62 -11.74
C ARG A 93 -1.25 -2.69 -13.25
N ILE A 94 -2.41 -2.93 -13.87
CA ILE A 94 -2.61 -2.89 -15.34
C ILE A 94 -3.82 -1.99 -15.60
N GLY A 95 -3.57 -0.78 -16.09
CA GLY A 95 -4.61 0.23 -16.23
C GLY A 95 -5.22 0.62 -14.88
N LYS A 96 -6.51 0.36 -14.69
CA LYS A 96 -7.20 0.54 -13.40
C LYS A 96 -7.17 -0.70 -12.52
N GLN A 97 -6.87 -1.87 -13.07
CA GLN A 97 -6.87 -3.11 -12.32
C GLN A 97 -5.60 -3.24 -11.47
N VAL A 98 -5.77 -3.64 -10.22
CA VAL A 98 -4.69 -3.99 -9.28
C VAL A 98 -4.91 -5.44 -8.86
N ALA A 99 -3.95 -6.30 -9.18
CA ALA A 99 -3.92 -7.71 -8.76
C ALA A 99 -2.95 -7.84 -7.59
N ILE A 100 -3.42 -8.38 -6.47
CA ILE A 100 -2.66 -8.56 -5.22
C ILE A 100 -2.56 -10.05 -4.94
N LYS A 101 -1.32 -10.55 -4.85
CA LYS A 101 -1.03 -11.92 -4.44
C LYS A 101 -0.30 -11.92 -3.11
N SER A 102 -0.82 -12.70 -2.16
CA SER A 102 -0.28 -12.77 -0.81
C SER A 102 0.19 -14.15 -0.41
N SER A 103 0.91 -14.17 0.68
CA SER A 103 1.31 -15.36 1.42
C SER A 103 1.17 -15.10 2.91
N VAL A 104 0.70 -16.08 3.66
CA VAL A 104 0.59 -15.99 5.12
C VAL A 104 2.01 -15.90 5.71
N GLY A 105 2.26 -14.81 6.41
CA GLY A 105 3.53 -14.60 7.12
C GLY A 105 3.46 -15.13 8.54
N LYS A 106 2.55 -14.61 9.35
CA LYS A 106 2.42 -14.97 10.76
C LYS A 106 0.97 -14.81 11.25
N ILE A 107 0.47 -15.80 11.96
CA ILE A 107 -0.75 -15.67 12.76
C ILE A 107 -0.39 -14.92 14.04
N LEU A 108 -0.99 -13.76 14.24
CA LEU A 108 -0.70 -12.87 15.37
C LEU A 108 -1.59 -13.18 16.58
N GLU A 109 -2.84 -13.54 16.32
CA GLU A 109 -3.82 -13.79 17.37
C GLU A 109 -4.91 -14.75 16.88
N VAL A 110 -5.34 -15.64 17.79
CA VAL A 110 -6.52 -16.51 17.59
C VAL A 110 -7.35 -16.50 18.87
N ARG A 111 -8.64 -16.26 18.75
CA ARG A 111 -9.60 -16.41 19.83
C ARG A 111 -10.77 -17.31 19.38
N PRO A 112 -11.24 -18.24 20.23
CA PRO A 112 -10.67 -18.61 21.54
C PRO A 112 -9.29 -19.24 21.45
N ALA A 113 -8.48 -19.07 22.52
CA ALA A 113 -7.12 -19.59 22.58
C ALA A 113 -7.09 -21.13 22.47
N GLY A 114 -6.05 -21.65 21.84
CA GLY A 114 -5.85 -23.11 21.67
C GLY A 114 -6.57 -23.71 20.46
N GLN A 115 -7.28 -22.93 19.68
CA GLN A 115 -7.88 -23.41 18.45
C GLN A 115 -6.80 -23.53 17.37
N SER A 116 -6.66 -24.73 16.78
CA SER A 116 -5.81 -24.92 15.60
C SER A 116 -6.47 -24.28 14.40
N THR A 117 -5.79 -23.31 13.78
CA THR A 117 -6.30 -22.64 12.58
C THR A 117 -5.30 -22.73 11.45
N SER A 118 -5.78 -23.17 10.30
CA SER A 118 -5.12 -22.91 9.03
C SER A 118 -5.76 -21.67 8.43
N TYR A 119 -4.98 -20.61 8.19
CA TYR A 119 -5.43 -19.41 7.50
C TYR A 119 -4.99 -19.48 6.05
N LEU A 120 -5.89 -19.21 5.12
CA LEU A 120 -5.58 -19.13 3.70
C LEU A 120 -5.16 -17.71 3.34
N ALA A 121 -4.28 -17.60 2.35
CA ALA A 121 -3.80 -16.30 1.90
C ALA A 121 -4.91 -15.50 1.22
N ASP A 122 -5.08 -14.25 1.64
CA ASP A 122 -6.06 -13.31 1.08
C ASP A 122 -5.51 -12.67 -0.20
N ASN A 123 -6.03 -13.05 -1.35
CA ASN A 123 -5.67 -12.46 -2.63
C ASN A 123 -6.80 -11.55 -3.13
N PHE A 124 -6.44 -10.55 -3.97
CA PHE A 124 -7.44 -9.61 -4.47
C PHE A 124 -7.22 -9.27 -5.93
N ILE A 125 -8.33 -9.03 -6.64
CA ILE A 125 -8.36 -8.37 -7.94
C ILE A 125 -9.35 -7.22 -7.82
N VAL A 126 -8.86 -5.98 -7.86
CA VAL A 126 -9.66 -4.79 -7.64
C VAL A 126 -9.43 -3.74 -8.73
N GLN A 127 -10.38 -2.83 -8.88
CA GLN A 127 -10.33 -1.72 -9.83
C GLN A 127 -10.19 -0.41 -9.08
N LEU A 128 -9.15 0.37 -9.39
CA LEU A 128 -8.94 1.70 -8.84
C LEU A 128 -9.98 2.66 -9.41
N SER A 129 -10.66 3.39 -8.53
CA SER A 129 -11.63 4.43 -8.89
C SER A 129 -10.96 5.61 -9.61
N SER A 130 -11.74 6.40 -10.32
CA SER A 130 -11.22 7.56 -11.03
C SER A 130 -10.69 8.66 -10.10
N ASN A 131 -11.23 8.77 -8.90
CA ASN A 131 -10.74 9.69 -7.86
C ASN A 131 -9.54 9.16 -7.08
N LYS A 132 -9.12 7.90 -7.32
CA LYS A 132 -7.97 7.23 -6.70
C LYS A 132 -8.06 7.11 -5.17
N GLN A 133 -9.27 7.17 -4.61
CA GLN A 133 -9.53 7.07 -3.19
C GLN A 133 -10.11 5.72 -2.78
N GLU A 134 -10.58 4.94 -3.76
CA GLU A 134 -11.19 3.64 -3.53
C GLU A 134 -10.74 2.62 -4.57
N MET A 135 -10.73 1.36 -4.16
CA MET A 135 -10.65 0.22 -5.09
C MET A 135 -11.77 -0.76 -4.75
N ASN A 136 -12.45 -1.28 -5.77
CA ASN A 136 -13.54 -2.22 -5.61
C ASN A 136 -13.32 -3.44 -6.49
N GLY A 137 -13.65 -4.64 -6.00
CA GLY A 137 -13.47 -5.87 -6.75
C GLY A 137 -13.73 -7.12 -5.92
N SER A 138 -12.82 -8.08 -6.03
CA SER A 138 -12.97 -9.40 -5.39
C SER A 138 -11.75 -9.74 -4.54
N HIS A 139 -12.02 -10.29 -3.37
CA HIS A 139 -11.13 -11.15 -2.60
C HIS A 139 -11.30 -12.59 -3.10
N TYR A 140 -10.23 -13.35 -3.12
CA TYR A 140 -10.28 -14.77 -3.40
C TYR A 140 -9.19 -15.55 -2.63
N ASP A 141 -9.56 -16.69 -2.15
CA ASP A 141 -8.66 -17.71 -1.63
C ASP A 141 -8.94 -19.04 -2.35
N GLU A 142 -8.36 -20.16 -1.90
CA GLU A 142 -8.57 -21.47 -2.50
C GLU A 142 -10.00 -21.98 -2.37
N GLN A 143 -10.82 -21.41 -1.50
CA GLN A 143 -12.15 -21.90 -1.15
C GLN A 143 -13.26 -20.90 -1.47
N ARG A 144 -12.94 -19.58 -1.60
CA ARG A 144 -13.96 -18.52 -1.60
C ARG A 144 -13.63 -17.41 -2.59
N GLN A 145 -14.69 -16.78 -3.06
CA GLN A 145 -14.64 -15.49 -3.74
C GLN A 145 -15.65 -14.55 -3.10
N LEU A 146 -15.21 -13.40 -2.62
CA LEU A 146 -16.01 -12.40 -1.93
C LEU A 146 -15.89 -11.06 -2.63
N LYS A 147 -16.86 -10.17 -2.48
CA LYS A 147 -16.66 -8.76 -2.84
C LYS A 147 -15.66 -8.15 -1.88
N ALA A 148 -14.80 -7.26 -2.38
CA ALA A 148 -13.85 -6.52 -1.58
C ALA A 148 -13.87 -5.04 -1.94
N ARG A 149 -13.69 -4.21 -0.93
CA ARG A 149 -13.57 -2.75 -1.06
C ARG A 149 -12.35 -2.28 -0.29
N PHE A 150 -11.61 -1.37 -0.89
CA PHE A 150 -10.49 -0.66 -0.29
C PHE A 150 -10.77 0.83 -0.31
N TRP A 151 -10.30 1.54 0.70
CA TRP A 151 -10.33 3.01 0.74
C TRP A 151 -9.07 3.54 1.40
N ARG A 152 -8.69 4.77 1.04
CA ARG A 152 -7.51 5.40 1.62
C ARG A 152 -7.69 5.55 3.13
N ASP A 153 -6.64 5.16 3.85
CA ASP A 153 -6.54 5.50 5.26
C ASP A 153 -6.13 6.97 5.37
N VAL A 154 -7.12 7.84 5.39
CA VAL A 154 -6.90 9.26 5.66
C VAL A 154 -6.85 9.43 7.18
N GLU A 155 -5.67 9.34 7.76
CA GLU A 155 -5.49 9.90 9.10
C GLU A 155 -5.90 11.38 9.02
N LEU A 156 -6.93 11.73 9.77
CA LEU A 156 -7.30 13.13 9.99
C LEU A 156 -6.08 13.79 10.66
N ILE A 157 -5.30 14.51 9.85
CA ILE A 157 -4.25 15.38 10.37
C ILE A 157 -4.99 16.47 11.14
N GLY A 158 -5.10 16.24 12.44
CA GLY A 158 -5.65 17.19 13.41
C GLY A 158 -4.59 18.19 13.85
#